data_c3dab31f263e16dd838cabf834acc9d3
#
_entry.id   c3dab31f263e16dd838cabf834acc9d3
#
_cell.length_a   1.000
_cell.length_b   1.000
_cell.length_c   1.000
_cell.angle_alpha   90.00
_cell.angle_beta   90.00
_cell.angle_gamma   90.00
#
_symmetry.space_group_name_H-M   'P 1'
#
loop_
_entity.id
_entity.type
_entity.pdbx_description
1 polymer ?
#
loop_
_entity_poly.entity_id
_entity_poly.type
_entity_poly.pdbx_seq_one_letter_code
_entity_poly.pdbx_strand_id
1 'polypeptide(L)'
;MGTKAKVGSTELLLFTSMILCSLALGRGAVQTYEPVVRVPENNPAKLSCSYSGFSSPRVEWKFTHGDIRGLVCYNNKITASYENRVTFSDTGITFHSVTRKDTGMYTCMVSDEGGNTYGEVTVQLIVLVPPSKPTINVPSSVTIGTRAVLTCSERDGSPPSEYKWFKDGVEMPLEPKSNRAFSNSSYTLNQKTGELIFDPVSASDTGDFTCQAQNGYASPVKSDTVHMDAVELNVGGIVAAVFVTLILLGALIFGIWFAYSRGYFDRAKKGTSNKKGEFRQTSSFLV
;
A
#
# COMPACT_ATOMS: atom_id res chain seq x y z
N MET A 1 62.51 59.34 -9.35
CA MET A 1 62.10 58.18 -10.17
C MET A 1 60.80 57.63 -9.61
N GLY A 2 59.70 58.00 -10.18
CA GLY A 2 58.37 57.60 -9.69
C GLY A 2 57.86 56.48 -10.53
N THR A 3 57.56 55.36 -9.88
CA THR A 3 56.87 54.19 -10.46
C THR A 3 55.35 54.37 -10.36
N LYS A 4 54.72 54.70 -11.48
CA LYS A 4 53.25 54.64 -11.59
C LYS A 4 52.80 53.19 -11.65
N ALA A 5 52.05 52.76 -10.65
CA ALA A 5 51.35 51.46 -10.67
C ALA A 5 50.18 51.52 -11.68
N LYS A 6 50.23 50.70 -12.74
CA LYS A 6 49.12 50.47 -13.66
C LYS A 6 48.09 49.54 -12.91
N VAL A 7 46.98 50.09 -12.50
CA VAL A 7 45.81 49.29 -12.07
C VAL A 7 45.31 48.65 -13.33
N GLY A 8 45.31 47.28 -13.31
CA GLY A 8 44.97 46.50 -14.47
C GLY A 8 43.46 46.53 -14.73
N SER A 9 43.10 46.64 -15.98
CA SER A 9 41.73 46.68 -16.52
C SER A 9 40.85 45.48 -16.10
N THR A 10 41.45 44.42 -15.63
CA THR A 10 40.80 43.22 -15.13
C THR A 10 40.13 43.36 -13.74
N GLU A 11 40.75 44.17 -12.86
CA GLU A 11 40.11 44.43 -11.54
C GLU A 11 38.88 45.34 -11.66
N LEU A 12 38.88 46.29 -12.59
CA LEU A 12 37.72 47.16 -12.84
C LEU A 12 36.54 46.37 -13.42
N LEU A 13 36.79 45.35 -14.26
CA LEU A 13 35.76 44.45 -14.81
C LEU A 13 35.18 43.51 -13.76
N LEU A 14 35.97 43.02 -12.79
CA LEU A 14 35.48 42.20 -11.69
C LEU A 14 34.63 43.01 -10.70
N PHE A 15 35.02 44.26 -10.40
CA PHE A 15 34.20 45.14 -9.56
C PHE A 15 32.88 45.55 -10.22
N THR A 16 32.87 45.83 -11.53
CA THR A 16 31.63 46.14 -12.26
C THR A 16 30.74 44.90 -12.40
N SER A 17 31.30 43.70 -12.54
CA SER A 17 30.55 42.44 -12.55
C SER A 17 29.94 42.13 -11.18
N MET A 18 30.63 42.38 -10.07
CA MET A 18 30.11 42.22 -8.71
C MET A 18 29.00 43.23 -8.39
N ILE A 19 29.11 44.49 -8.87
CA ILE A 19 28.08 45.52 -8.69
C ILE A 19 26.85 45.22 -9.56
N LEU A 20 27.02 44.66 -10.76
CA LEU A 20 25.92 44.21 -11.62
C LEU A 20 25.22 42.95 -11.08
N CYS A 21 25.92 42.08 -10.34
CA CYS A 21 25.31 40.91 -9.68
C CYS A 21 24.47 41.32 -8.46
N SER A 22 24.75 42.47 -7.83
CA SER A 22 23.97 43.02 -6.71
C SER A 22 22.71 43.80 -7.14
N LEU A 23 22.56 44.08 -8.44
CA LEU A 23 21.34 44.63 -9.04
C LEU A 23 20.37 43.57 -9.51
N ALA A 24 20.63 42.29 -9.18
CA ALA A 24 19.72 41.21 -9.45
C ALA A 24 18.45 41.34 -8.59
N LEU A 25 17.43 41.90 -9.21
CA LEU A 25 16.00 41.70 -8.97
C LEU A 25 15.61 41.58 -7.49
N GLY A 26 14.83 42.52 -7.01
CA GLY A 26 14.11 42.39 -5.74
C GLY A 26 13.26 41.15 -5.71
N ARG A 27 13.87 39.98 -5.44
CA ARG A 27 13.13 38.79 -5.10
C ARG A 27 12.48 39.06 -3.76
N GLY A 28 11.16 39.12 -3.74
CA GLY A 28 10.43 39.11 -2.48
C GLY A 28 10.85 37.89 -1.70
N ALA A 29 11.15 38.04 -0.41
CA ALA A 29 11.45 36.92 0.47
C ALA A 29 10.16 36.32 0.97
N VAL A 30 9.97 35.01 0.76
CA VAL A 30 8.86 34.23 1.33
C VAL A 30 9.46 33.13 2.17
N GLN A 31 9.01 33.00 3.44
CA GLN A 31 9.60 32.05 4.37
C GLN A 31 8.56 31.52 5.36
N THR A 32 8.85 30.37 5.90
CA THR A 32 8.12 29.77 7.03
C THR A 32 9.06 29.54 8.20
N TYR A 33 8.56 29.66 9.43
CA TYR A 33 9.32 29.29 10.61
C TYR A 33 9.13 27.83 11.02
N GLU A 34 8.14 27.11 10.43
CA GLU A 34 7.89 25.70 10.71
C GLU A 34 7.63 24.94 9.40
N PRO A 35 8.69 24.40 8.76
CA PRO A 35 8.55 23.68 7.48
C PRO A 35 7.77 22.38 7.57
N VAL A 36 7.68 21.78 8.78
CA VAL A 36 6.95 20.53 9.03
C VAL A 36 6.08 20.68 10.27
N VAL A 37 4.79 20.84 10.06
CA VAL A 37 3.78 20.98 11.11
C VAL A 37 3.17 19.60 11.42
N ARG A 38 3.26 19.15 12.67
CA ARG A 38 2.69 17.89 13.14
C ARG A 38 1.58 18.15 14.14
N VAL A 39 0.35 17.73 13.83
CA VAL A 39 -0.83 18.04 14.64
C VAL A 39 -1.72 16.82 14.78
N PRO A 40 -2.20 16.47 15.98
CA PRO A 40 -3.21 15.44 16.15
C PRO A 40 -4.49 15.71 15.34
N GLU A 41 -5.14 14.65 14.88
CA GLU A 41 -6.44 14.77 14.20
C GLU A 41 -7.46 15.52 15.08
N ASN A 42 -8.34 16.30 14.46
CA ASN A 42 -9.35 17.16 15.08
C ASN A 42 -8.80 18.37 15.85
N ASN A 43 -7.51 18.65 15.82
CA ASN A 43 -6.93 19.84 16.41
C ASN A 43 -6.73 20.96 15.36
N PRO A 44 -6.63 22.23 15.77
CA PRO A 44 -6.30 23.32 14.86
C PRO A 44 -4.84 23.24 14.40
N ALA A 45 -4.58 23.65 13.15
CA ALA A 45 -3.24 23.72 12.58
C ALA A 45 -3.00 25.08 11.91
N LYS A 46 -1.87 25.73 12.25
CA LYS A 46 -1.43 26.95 11.57
C LYS A 46 -0.25 26.65 10.66
N LEU A 47 -0.38 27.00 9.37
CA LEU A 47 0.68 26.94 8.39
C LEU A 47 1.18 28.35 8.15
N SER A 48 2.42 28.63 8.55
CA SER A 48 2.98 29.97 8.50
C SER A 48 3.56 30.29 7.11
N CYS A 49 3.33 31.53 6.68
CA CYS A 49 3.94 32.12 5.51
C CYS A 49 4.16 33.60 5.78
N SER A 50 5.40 34.01 5.93
CA SER A 50 5.78 35.41 6.09
C SER A 50 6.50 35.86 4.83
N TYR A 51 6.24 37.09 4.42
CA TYR A 51 6.82 37.66 3.18
C TYR A 51 7.18 39.10 3.35
N SER A 52 8.20 39.56 2.56
CA SER A 52 8.69 40.92 2.52
C SER A 52 9.19 41.27 1.14
N GLY A 53 9.23 42.57 0.81
CA GLY A 53 9.70 43.07 -0.49
C GLY A 53 8.63 42.99 -1.59
N PHE A 54 7.35 42.88 -1.22
CA PHE A 54 6.20 42.97 -2.12
C PHE A 54 5.46 44.29 -1.86
N SER A 55 5.00 44.95 -2.92
CA SER A 55 4.30 46.25 -2.84
C SER A 55 2.78 46.03 -2.70
N SER A 56 2.25 45.08 -3.42
CA SER A 56 0.82 44.70 -3.44
C SER A 56 0.72 43.18 -3.50
N PRO A 57 0.93 42.49 -2.35
CA PRO A 57 1.08 41.05 -2.31
C PRO A 57 -0.26 40.32 -2.55
N ARG A 58 -0.24 39.40 -3.50
CA ARG A 58 -1.29 38.43 -3.76
C ARG A 58 -0.79 37.10 -3.29
N VAL A 59 -1.51 36.48 -2.33
CA VAL A 59 -1.15 35.19 -1.74
C VAL A 59 -2.04 34.10 -2.29
N GLU A 60 -1.41 33.01 -2.70
CA GLU A 60 -2.06 31.77 -3.10
C GLU A 60 -1.51 30.62 -2.27
N TRP A 61 -2.39 29.67 -1.89
CA TRP A 61 -2.00 28.45 -1.22
C TRP A 61 -2.46 27.24 -2.03
N LYS A 62 -1.49 26.41 -2.42
CA LYS A 62 -1.74 25.15 -3.14
C LYS A 62 -1.52 23.97 -2.21
N PHE A 63 -2.38 22.98 -2.31
CA PHE A 63 -2.28 21.69 -1.63
C PHE A 63 -1.89 20.60 -2.62
N THR A 64 -0.96 19.70 -2.21
CA THR A 64 -0.61 18.49 -2.98
C THR A 64 -0.41 17.31 -2.05
N HIS A 65 -0.99 16.16 -2.43
CA HIS A 65 -0.77 14.88 -1.77
C HIS A 65 -0.86 13.75 -2.81
N GLY A 66 0.27 13.14 -3.17
CA GLY A 66 0.34 12.23 -4.32
C GLY A 66 -0.16 12.92 -5.60
N ASP A 67 -1.18 12.34 -6.23
CA ASP A 67 -1.81 12.89 -7.43
C ASP A 67 -2.91 13.92 -7.13
N ILE A 68 -3.31 14.06 -5.85
CA ILE A 68 -4.35 15.00 -5.42
C ILE A 68 -3.75 16.41 -5.38
N ARG A 69 -4.45 17.35 -6.01
CA ARG A 69 -4.10 18.77 -6.02
C ARG A 69 -5.31 19.60 -5.65
N GLY A 70 -5.11 20.64 -4.86
CA GLY A 70 -6.16 21.55 -4.42
C GLY A 70 -5.66 23.00 -4.34
N LEU A 71 -6.59 23.92 -4.46
CA LEU A 71 -6.35 25.35 -4.23
C LEU A 71 -7.08 25.74 -2.95
N VAL A 72 -6.30 26.09 -1.92
CA VAL A 72 -6.82 26.45 -0.58
C VAL A 72 -7.15 27.92 -0.51
N CYS A 73 -6.27 28.77 -1.02
CA CYS A 73 -6.40 30.21 -1.05
C CYS A 73 -6.03 30.74 -2.43
N TYR A 74 -6.77 31.71 -2.93
CA TYR A 74 -6.53 32.42 -4.17
C TYR A 74 -6.78 33.90 -3.99
N ASN A 75 -5.79 34.72 -4.36
CA ASN A 75 -5.88 36.18 -4.27
C ASN A 75 -6.36 36.65 -2.86
N ASN A 76 -5.68 36.17 -1.81
CA ASN A 76 -5.93 36.48 -0.39
C ASN A 76 -7.33 36.02 0.11
N LYS A 77 -8.03 35.15 -0.63
CA LYS A 77 -9.34 34.62 -0.24
C LYS A 77 -9.34 33.11 -0.21
N ILE A 78 -9.93 32.55 0.84
CA ILE A 78 -10.13 31.10 0.96
C ILE A 78 -11.12 30.64 -0.11
N THR A 79 -10.81 29.51 -0.78
CA THR A 79 -11.69 28.91 -1.80
C THR A 79 -12.89 28.23 -1.15
N ALA A 80 -13.99 28.09 -1.90
CA ALA A 80 -15.24 27.52 -1.40
C ALA A 80 -15.09 26.13 -0.75
N SER A 81 -14.13 25.32 -1.24
CA SER A 81 -13.83 23.99 -0.67
C SER A 81 -13.27 24.01 0.75
N TYR A 82 -12.72 25.14 1.17
CA TYR A 82 -12.06 25.32 2.47
C TYR A 82 -12.70 26.40 3.35
N GLU A 83 -13.71 27.13 2.86
CA GLU A 83 -14.29 28.33 3.49
C GLU A 83 -14.71 28.13 4.95
N ASN A 84 -15.31 26.98 5.27
CA ASN A 84 -15.78 26.67 6.64
C ASN A 84 -14.70 26.00 7.52
N ARG A 85 -13.52 25.75 6.97
CA ARG A 85 -12.48 24.95 7.64
C ARG A 85 -11.19 25.71 7.87
N VAL A 86 -10.93 26.74 7.07
CA VAL A 86 -9.65 27.45 7.02
C VAL A 86 -9.90 28.96 7.08
N THR A 87 -9.04 29.64 7.84
CA THR A 87 -9.00 31.11 7.88
C THR A 87 -7.68 31.57 7.27
N PHE A 88 -7.72 32.61 6.44
CA PHE A 88 -6.53 33.29 5.91
C PHE A 88 -6.14 34.45 6.82
N SER A 89 -4.82 34.68 6.95
CA SER A 89 -4.20 35.85 7.56
C SER A 89 -2.90 36.21 6.81
N ASP A 90 -2.39 37.42 7.00
CA ASP A 90 -1.12 37.86 6.41
C ASP A 90 0.09 37.05 6.88
N THR A 91 -0.05 36.23 7.91
CA THR A 91 0.99 35.34 8.46
C THR A 91 0.82 33.88 8.07
N GLY A 92 -0.16 33.55 7.22
CA GLY A 92 -0.43 32.20 6.76
C GLY A 92 -1.90 31.81 6.81
N ILE A 93 -2.16 30.50 6.80
CA ILE A 93 -3.50 29.92 6.92
C ILE A 93 -3.63 29.11 8.19
N THR A 94 -4.85 29.07 8.75
CA THR A 94 -5.15 28.30 9.96
C THR A 94 -6.34 27.39 9.70
N PHE A 95 -6.15 26.09 9.83
CA PHE A 95 -7.23 25.09 9.89
C PHE A 95 -7.86 25.12 11.29
N HIS A 96 -9.19 25.15 11.36
CA HIS A 96 -9.91 25.07 12.63
C HIS A 96 -9.82 23.68 13.24
N SER A 97 -9.86 22.65 12.39
CA SER A 97 -9.73 21.25 12.75
C SER A 97 -9.20 20.48 11.54
N VAL A 98 -8.08 19.78 11.73
CA VAL A 98 -7.49 18.95 10.65
C VAL A 98 -7.98 17.52 10.72
N THR A 99 -8.05 16.88 9.55
CA THR A 99 -8.32 15.46 9.38
C THR A 99 -7.13 14.79 8.70
N ARG A 100 -7.01 13.48 8.76
CA ARG A 100 -5.93 12.73 8.08
C ARG A 100 -5.84 13.02 6.58
N LYS A 101 -6.94 13.44 5.94
CA LYS A 101 -7.00 13.84 4.53
C LYS A 101 -6.28 15.16 4.25
N ASP A 102 -6.03 15.95 5.28
CA ASP A 102 -5.33 17.22 5.15
C ASP A 102 -3.79 17.04 5.22
N THR A 103 -3.30 15.83 5.49
CA THR A 103 -1.87 15.52 5.40
C THR A 103 -1.39 15.74 3.97
N GLY A 104 -0.31 16.55 3.81
CA GLY A 104 0.24 16.84 2.50
C GLY A 104 1.16 18.06 2.49
N MET A 105 1.53 18.50 1.29
CA MET A 105 2.38 19.65 1.07
C MET A 105 1.52 20.88 0.74
N TYR A 106 1.76 21.97 1.44
CA TYR A 106 1.08 23.24 1.25
C TYR A 106 2.09 24.29 0.79
N THR A 107 1.96 24.76 -0.44
CA THR A 107 2.85 25.78 -1.00
C THR A 107 2.16 27.13 -0.94
N CYS A 108 2.76 28.05 -0.16
CA CYS A 108 2.43 29.46 -0.15
C CYS A 108 3.18 30.15 -1.27
N MET A 109 2.47 30.78 -2.15
CA MET A 109 3.00 31.52 -3.29
C MET A 109 2.59 32.99 -3.15
N VAL A 110 3.54 33.90 -3.25
CA VAL A 110 3.32 35.36 -3.16
C VAL A 110 3.81 36.00 -4.41
N SER A 111 2.98 36.85 -5.01
CA SER A 111 3.34 37.63 -6.19
C SER A 111 2.79 39.04 -6.05
N ASP A 112 3.48 40.05 -6.67
CA ASP A 112 2.89 41.36 -6.83
C ASP A 112 1.88 41.42 -7.97
N GLU A 113 0.94 42.33 -7.90
CA GLU A 113 -0.12 42.52 -8.90
C GLU A 113 0.42 42.69 -10.33
N GLY A 114 1.61 43.28 -10.50
CA GLY A 114 2.33 43.40 -11.79
C GLY A 114 3.11 42.14 -12.20
N GLY A 115 3.18 41.09 -11.37
CA GLY A 115 3.91 39.87 -11.66
C GLY A 115 5.45 40.00 -11.67
N ASN A 116 5.99 41.15 -11.30
CA ASN A 116 7.43 41.43 -11.37
C ASN A 116 8.23 40.84 -10.19
N THR A 117 7.54 40.56 -9.08
CA THR A 117 8.11 39.96 -7.86
C THR A 117 7.37 38.70 -7.53
N TYR A 118 8.09 37.62 -7.25
CA TYR A 118 7.52 36.31 -6.92
C TYR A 118 8.39 35.62 -5.88
N GLY A 119 7.74 34.85 -5.00
CA GLY A 119 8.38 33.96 -4.05
C GLY A 119 7.43 32.88 -3.60
N GLU A 120 7.99 31.76 -3.15
CA GLU A 120 7.20 30.65 -2.59
C GLU A 120 7.93 29.95 -1.46
N VAL A 121 7.15 29.31 -0.59
CA VAL A 121 7.63 28.41 0.44
C VAL A 121 6.66 27.26 0.61
N THR A 122 7.16 26.06 0.89
CA THR A 122 6.34 24.88 1.11
C THR A 122 6.39 24.44 2.57
N VAL A 123 5.22 24.14 3.14
CA VAL A 123 5.02 23.61 4.48
C VAL A 123 4.41 22.21 4.37
N GLN A 124 4.98 21.23 5.05
CA GLN A 124 4.41 19.90 5.16
C GLN A 124 3.49 19.84 6.39
N LEU A 125 2.21 19.54 6.19
CA LEU A 125 1.29 19.21 7.27
C LEU A 125 1.21 17.68 7.40
N ILE A 126 1.44 17.18 8.62
CA ILE A 126 1.30 15.77 8.98
C ILE A 126 0.28 15.68 10.08
N VAL A 127 -0.90 15.13 9.75
CA VAL A 127 -1.95 14.90 10.74
C VAL A 127 -1.68 13.57 11.43
N LEU A 128 -1.59 13.62 12.75
CA LEU A 128 -1.19 12.49 13.58
C LEU A 128 -2.42 11.71 14.04
N VAL A 129 -2.46 10.43 13.70
CA VAL A 129 -3.51 9.49 14.11
C VAL A 129 -2.85 8.23 14.66
N PRO A 130 -3.23 7.73 15.83
CA PRO A 130 -2.71 6.47 16.36
C PRO A 130 -3.01 5.31 15.42
N PRO A 131 -2.15 4.27 15.36
CA PRO A 131 -2.50 3.03 14.68
C PRO A 131 -3.73 2.38 15.31
N SER A 132 -4.63 1.85 14.49
CA SER A 132 -5.68 0.94 14.96
C SER A 132 -5.13 -0.46 15.19
N LYS A 133 -5.90 -1.33 15.86
CA LYS A 133 -5.50 -2.73 16.06
C LYS A 133 -5.30 -3.42 14.70
N PRO A 134 -4.09 -3.95 14.42
CA PRO A 134 -3.83 -4.61 13.14
C PRO A 134 -4.64 -5.89 12.99
N THR A 135 -5.02 -6.17 11.75
CA THR A 135 -5.56 -7.46 11.33
C THR A 135 -4.45 -8.24 10.63
N ILE A 136 -4.30 -9.51 10.98
CA ILE A 136 -3.36 -10.42 10.33
C ILE A 136 -4.11 -11.50 9.56
N ASN A 137 -3.54 -11.89 8.43
CA ASN A 137 -3.96 -13.08 7.69
C ASN A 137 -2.79 -14.07 7.71
N VAL A 138 -2.99 -15.18 8.41
CA VAL A 138 -2.01 -16.26 8.59
C VAL A 138 -2.71 -17.57 8.21
N PRO A 139 -2.18 -18.33 7.26
CA PRO A 139 -2.76 -19.65 6.93
C PRO A 139 -2.64 -20.59 8.13
N SER A 140 -3.69 -21.33 8.45
CA SER A 140 -3.69 -22.27 9.59
C SER A 140 -2.73 -23.46 9.38
N SER A 141 -2.48 -23.84 8.12
CA SER A 141 -1.55 -24.92 7.77
C SER A 141 -0.89 -24.67 6.43
N VAL A 142 0.42 -24.95 6.34
CA VAL A 142 1.23 -24.80 5.12
C VAL A 142 2.12 -26.02 4.96
N THR A 143 2.29 -26.48 3.71
CA THR A 143 3.19 -27.61 3.42
C THR A 143 4.66 -27.18 3.49
N ILE A 144 5.47 -27.93 4.21
CA ILE A 144 6.93 -27.75 4.26
C ILE A 144 7.52 -27.82 2.85
N GLY A 145 8.44 -26.91 2.55
CA GLY A 145 9.08 -26.78 1.23
C GLY A 145 8.32 -25.89 0.25
N THR A 146 7.11 -25.40 0.61
CA THR A 146 6.35 -24.46 -0.22
C THR A 146 6.53 -23.01 0.27
N ARG A 147 5.96 -22.06 -0.48
CA ARG A 147 5.94 -20.64 -0.12
C ARG A 147 4.68 -20.29 0.67
N ALA A 148 4.84 -19.51 1.74
CA ALA A 148 3.73 -18.95 2.50
C ALA A 148 3.84 -17.43 2.60
N VAL A 149 2.70 -16.74 2.52
CA VAL A 149 2.60 -15.28 2.66
C VAL A 149 1.66 -14.97 3.82
N LEU A 150 2.20 -14.27 4.81
CA LEU A 150 1.44 -13.72 5.92
C LEU A 150 1.33 -12.20 5.70
N THR A 151 0.17 -11.63 6.01
CA THR A 151 -0.05 -10.19 5.85
C THR A 151 -0.55 -9.56 7.13
N CYS A 152 -0.10 -8.33 7.38
CA CYS A 152 -0.53 -7.51 8.49
C CYS A 152 -0.91 -6.13 7.97
N SER A 153 -2.07 -5.62 8.37
CA SER A 153 -2.53 -4.30 7.97
C SER A 153 -3.39 -3.64 9.05
N GLU A 154 -3.36 -2.32 9.09
CA GLU A 154 -4.26 -1.50 9.87
C GLU A 154 -4.78 -0.34 9.00
N ARG A 155 -5.80 0.41 9.46
CA ARG A 155 -6.55 1.32 8.58
C ARG A 155 -6.42 2.80 8.92
N ASP A 156 -5.95 3.12 10.12
CA ASP A 156 -6.15 4.46 10.69
C ASP A 156 -4.88 5.28 10.85
N GLY A 157 -3.75 4.63 11.09
CA GLY A 157 -2.49 5.30 11.42
C GLY A 157 -2.05 6.38 10.41
N SER A 158 -1.74 7.55 10.92
CA SER A 158 -1.12 8.64 10.16
C SER A 158 0.00 9.27 11.00
N PRO A 159 1.23 9.35 10.50
CA PRO A 159 1.78 8.73 9.26
C PRO A 159 1.45 7.24 9.14
N PRO A 160 1.54 6.65 7.92
CA PRO A 160 1.34 5.22 7.72
C PRO A 160 2.19 4.39 8.68
N SER A 161 1.60 3.33 9.22
CA SER A 161 2.25 2.46 10.19
C SER A 161 3.35 1.61 9.57
N GLU A 162 4.38 1.33 10.35
CA GLU A 162 5.36 0.28 10.12
C GLU A 162 4.98 -0.94 10.95
N TYR A 163 5.30 -2.14 10.43
CA TYR A 163 4.88 -3.40 11.01
C TYR A 163 6.07 -4.23 11.48
N LYS A 164 5.90 -4.84 12.65
CA LYS A 164 6.83 -5.83 13.20
C LYS A 164 6.10 -7.13 13.43
N TRP A 165 6.74 -8.23 13.08
CA TRP A 165 6.20 -9.57 13.32
C TRP A 165 6.89 -10.23 14.52
N PHE A 166 6.09 -11.01 15.22
CA PHE A 166 6.55 -11.83 16.35
C PHE A 166 6.10 -13.27 16.12
N LYS A 167 6.99 -14.21 16.39
CA LYS A 167 6.68 -15.63 16.43
C LYS A 167 6.95 -16.13 17.85
N ASP A 168 5.99 -16.79 18.46
CA ASP A 168 6.05 -17.30 19.85
C ASP A 168 6.49 -16.20 20.85
N GLY A 169 6.06 -14.96 20.62
CA GLY A 169 6.39 -13.79 21.42
C GLY A 169 7.77 -13.18 21.16
N VAL A 170 8.61 -13.77 20.30
CA VAL A 170 9.92 -13.26 19.93
C VAL A 170 9.84 -12.41 18.67
N GLU A 171 10.39 -11.18 18.70
CA GLU A 171 10.44 -10.30 17.52
C GLU A 171 11.28 -10.93 16.40
N MET A 172 10.69 -10.98 15.21
CA MET A 172 11.34 -11.50 14.01
C MET A 172 12.25 -10.42 13.41
N PRO A 173 13.57 -10.65 13.28
CA PRO A 173 14.47 -9.69 12.67
C PRO A 173 14.27 -9.62 11.15
N LEU A 174 14.70 -8.52 10.52
CA LEU A 174 14.71 -8.41 9.05
C LEU A 174 15.59 -9.48 8.40
N GLU A 175 16.70 -9.82 9.06
CA GLU A 175 17.64 -10.87 8.64
C GLU A 175 17.48 -12.09 9.55
N PRO A 176 16.89 -13.20 9.09
CA PRO A 176 16.62 -14.39 9.91
C PRO A 176 17.86 -14.91 10.62
N LYS A 177 19.01 -14.94 9.93
CA LYS A 177 20.29 -15.45 10.45
C LYS A 177 20.91 -14.60 11.55
N SER A 178 20.41 -13.38 11.78
CA SER A 178 20.90 -12.50 12.85
C SER A 178 20.44 -12.93 14.24
N ASN A 179 19.40 -13.78 14.32
CA ASN A 179 18.89 -14.30 15.58
C ASN A 179 18.82 -15.84 15.53
N ARG A 180 19.40 -16.50 16.57
CA ARG A 180 19.46 -17.97 16.68
C ARG A 180 18.07 -18.63 16.62
N ALA A 181 17.01 -17.97 17.13
CA ALA A 181 15.65 -18.49 17.10
C ALA A 181 15.09 -18.66 15.68
N PHE A 182 15.61 -17.93 14.70
CA PHE A 182 15.14 -17.92 13.31
C PHE A 182 16.19 -18.39 12.31
N SER A 183 17.35 -18.87 12.78
CA SER A 183 18.49 -19.27 11.91
C SER A 183 18.14 -20.39 10.92
N ASN A 184 17.15 -21.22 11.22
CA ASN A 184 16.65 -22.30 10.36
C ASN A 184 15.45 -21.90 9.49
N SER A 185 14.97 -20.65 9.60
CA SER A 185 13.87 -20.12 8.80
C SER A 185 14.41 -19.34 7.61
N SER A 186 13.70 -19.42 6.49
CA SER A 186 13.95 -18.63 5.28
C SER A 186 12.76 -17.72 5.06
N TYR A 187 12.87 -16.44 5.41
CA TYR A 187 11.79 -15.48 5.18
C TYR A 187 12.31 -14.11 4.76
N THR A 188 11.42 -13.33 4.17
CA THR A 188 11.60 -11.90 3.93
C THR A 188 10.48 -11.13 4.61
N LEU A 189 10.82 -10.01 5.26
CA LEU A 189 9.90 -9.14 5.98
C LEU A 189 9.92 -7.74 5.40
N ASN A 190 8.75 -7.25 4.97
CA ASN A 190 8.57 -5.87 4.56
C ASN A 190 7.81 -5.10 5.64
N GLN A 191 8.50 -4.27 6.41
CA GLN A 191 7.92 -3.49 7.50
C GLN A 191 6.93 -2.42 7.02
N LYS A 192 7.01 -1.96 5.76
CA LYS A 192 6.10 -0.93 5.23
C LYS A 192 4.78 -1.52 4.71
N THR A 193 4.82 -2.71 4.12
CA THR A 193 3.62 -3.38 3.60
C THR A 193 3.00 -4.34 4.61
N GLY A 194 3.74 -4.72 5.66
CA GLY A 194 3.31 -5.71 6.64
C GLY A 194 3.39 -7.16 6.16
N GLU A 195 4.00 -7.41 4.99
CA GLU A 195 4.16 -8.75 4.44
C GLU A 195 5.33 -9.49 5.08
N LEU A 196 5.08 -10.74 5.48
CA LEU A 196 6.07 -11.72 5.90
C LEU A 196 5.94 -12.93 4.96
N ILE A 197 7.00 -13.24 4.23
CA ILE A 197 7.02 -14.28 3.21
C ILE A 197 8.04 -15.33 3.61
N PHE A 198 7.59 -16.56 3.85
CA PHE A 198 8.46 -17.73 3.99
C PHE A 198 8.69 -18.35 2.62
N ASP A 199 9.94 -18.62 2.28
CA ASP A 199 10.31 -19.25 1.01
C ASP A 199 11.70 -19.94 1.10
N PRO A 200 11.74 -21.28 1.26
CA PRO A 200 10.64 -22.20 1.56
C PRO A 200 10.26 -22.23 3.06
N VAL A 201 9.04 -22.68 3.35
CA VAL A 201 8.58 -23.00 4.72
C VAL A 201 9.35 -24.21 5.26
N SER A 202 9.77 -24.15 6.51
CA SER A 202 10.42 -25.22 7.24
C SER A 202 9.57 -25.68 8.45
N ALA A 203 9.88 -26.84 9.03
CA ALA A 203 9.19 -27.33 10.22
C ALA A 203 9.35 -26.36 11.42
N SER A 204 10.45 -25.60 11.48
CA SER A 204 10.70 -24.61 12.52
C SER A 204 9.78 -23.38 12.42
N ASP A 205 9.02 -23.22 11.32
CA ASP A 205 8.14 -22.06 11.11
C ASP A 205 6.74 -22.28 11.72
N THR A 206 6.43 -23.48 12.21
CA THR A 206 5.25 -23.72 13.07
C THR A 206 5.33 -22.82 14.30
N GLY A 207 4.22 -22.16 14.67
CA GLY A 207 4.15 -21.35 15.88
C GLY A 207 3.04 -20.29 15.85
N ASP A 208 3.02 -19.48 16.90
CA ASP A 208 2.04 -18.43 17.14
C ASP A 208 2.55 -17.09 16.60
N PHE A 209 1.83 -16.54 15.63
CA PHE A 209 2.19 -15.27 14.99
C PHE A 209 1.37 -14.11 15.51
N THR A 210 2.04 -12.99 15.76
CA THR A 210 1.44 -11.71 16.15
C THR A 210 2.13 -10.60 15.37
N CYS A 211 1.36 -9.61 14.94
CA CYS A 211 1.90 -8.41 14.31
C CYS A 211 1.70 -7.19 15.19
N GLN A 212 2.61 -6.24 15.14
CA GLN A 212 2.54 -4.96 15.84
C GLN A 212 2.65 -3.82 14.83
N ALA A 213 1.69 -2.88 14.88
CA ALA A 213 1.72 -1.64 14.10
C ALA A 213 2.26 -0.49 14.97
N GLN A 214 3.11 0.34 14.38
CA GLN A 214 3.66 1.56 15.00
C GLN A 214 3.85 2.66 13.97
N ASN A 215 3.62 3.92 14.35
CA ASN A 215 3.87 5.07 13.47
C ASN A 215 4.66 6.20 14.14
N GLY A 216 5.26 5.94 15.29
CA GLY A 216 6.06 6.90 16.04
C GLY A 216 5.27 8.00 16.76
N TYR A 217 3.93 8.02 16.65
CA TYR A 217 3.09 9.01 17.32
C TYR A 217 2.49 8.49 18.63
N ALA A 218 2.00 7.25 18.61
CA ALA A 218 1.37 6.64 19.79
C ALA A 218 2.05 5.32 20.16
N SER A 219 1.60 4.72 21.26
CA SER A 219 2.08 3.39 21.66
C SER A 219 1.77 2.36 20.57
N PRO A 220 2.70 1.45 20.27
CA PRO A 220 2.49 0.38 19.32
C PRO A 220 1.29 -0.52 19.70
N VAL A 221 0.53 -0.97 18.71
CA VAL A 221 -0.66 -1.80 18.89
C VAL A 221 -0.43 -3.16 18.27
N LYS A 222 -0.75 -4.23 19.04
CA LYS A 222 -0.62 -5.62 18.58
C LYS A 222 -1.93 -6.18 18.05
N SER A 223 -1.83 -7.09 17.07
CA SER A 223 -2.94 -7.92 16.58
C SER A 223 -3.33 -9.00 17.60
N ASP A 224 -4.38 -9.75 17.28
CA ASP A 224 -4.60 -11.07 17.88
C ASP A 224 -3.51 -12.03 17.44
N THR A 225 -3.32 -13.10 18.23
CA THR A 225 -2.38 -14.18 17.90
C THR A 225 -3.08 -15.20 17.02
N VAL A 226 -2.39 -15.66 15.97
CA VAL A 226 -2.87 -16.71 15.06
C VAL A 226 -1.81 -17.79 14.90
N HIS A 227 -2.21 -19.04 15.04
CA HIS A 227 -1.32 -20.21 14.91
C HIS A 227 -1.18 -20.64 13.45
N MET A 228 0.03 -21.06 13.05
CA MET A 228 0.34 -21.66 11.76
C MET A 228 1.08 -22.97 11.97
N ASP A 229 0.56 -24.06 11.36
CA ASP A 229 1.22 -25.37 11.31
C ASP A 229 1.98 -25.55 9.99
N ALA A 230 3.27 -25.85 10.08
CA ALA A 230 4.07 -26.34 8.96
C ALA A 230 3.99 -27.87 8.92
N VAL A 231 3.34 -28.44 7.90
CA VAL A 231 3.06 -29.88 7.81
C VAL A 231 3.81 -30.53 6.65
N GLU A 232 4.23 -31.77 6.84
CA GLU A 232 4.79 -32.55 5.74
C GLU A 232 3.73 -33.00 4.76
N LEU A 233 4.06 -33.03 3.47
CA LEU A 233 3.18 -33.60 2.45
C LEU A 233 3.06 -35.12 2.69
N ASN A 234 1.84 -35.61 2.95
CA ASN A 234 1.59 -37.04 3.12
C ASN A 234 1.65 -37.78 1.78
N VAL A 235 2.87 -37.93 1.24
CA VAL A 235 3.11 -38.61 -0.04
C VAL A 235 2.62 -40.05 0.01
N GLY A 236 2.76 -40.76 1.16
CA GLY A 236 2.29 -42.14 1.33
C GLY A 236 0.81 -42.29 1.11
N GLY A 237 -0.03 -41.40 1.66
CA GLY A 237 -1.47 -41.38 1.47
C GLY A 237 -1.88 -41.12 0.02
N ILE A 238 -1.20 -40.20 -0.64
CA ILE A 238 -1.45 -39.86 -2.06
C ILE A 238 -1.12 -41.07 -2.96
N VAL A 239 0.06 -41.67 -2.76
CA VAL A 239 0.51 -42.84 -3.51
C VAL A 239 -0.49 -44.03 -3.30
N ALA A 240 -0.88 -44.30 -2.06
CA ALA A 240 -1.87 -45.33 -1.75
C ALA A 240 -3.21 -45.06 -2.47
N ALA A 241 -3.72 -43.84 -2.44
CA ALA A 241 -4.96 -43.48 -3.12
C ALA A 241 -4.85 -43.64 -4.64
N VAL A 242 -3.74 -43.31 -5.26
CA VAL A 242 -3.49 -43.53 -6.69
C VAL A 242 -3.48 -45.04 -7.01
N PHE A 243 -2.82 -45.86 -6.20
CA PHE A 243 -2.83 -47.33 -6.41
C PHE A 243 -4.23 -47.90 -6.31
N VAL A 244 -5.00 -47.52 -5.28
CA VAL A 244 -6.37 -47.98 -5.10
C VAL A 244 -7.24 -47.58 -6.30
N THR A 245 -7.14 -46.35 -6.79
CA THR A 245 -7.92 -45.88 -7.95
C THR A 245 -7.55 -46.67 -9.22
N LEU A 246 -6.24 -46.91 -9.45
CA LEU A 246 -5.79 -47.71 -10.60
C LEU A 246 -6.28 -49.18 -10.55
N ILE A 247 -6.28 -49.80 -9.35
CA ILE A 247 -6.80 -51.15 -9.16
C ILE A 247 -8.31 -51.19 -9.47
N LEU A 248 -9.08 -50.21 -8.94
CA LEU A 248 -10.53 -50.16 -9.19
C LEU A 248 -10.85 -49.96 -10.68
N LEU A 249 -10.12 -49.07 -11.36
CA LEU A 249 -10.24 -48.85 -12.81
C LEU A 249 -9.91 -50.13 -13.58
N GLY A 250 -8.81 -50.80 -13.23
CA GLY A 250 -8.43 -52.10 -13.82
C GLY A 250 -9.50 -53.17 -13.66
N ALA A 251 -10.06 -53.31 -12.44
CA ALA A 251 -11.15 -54.23 -12.16
C ALA A 251 -12.42 -53.91 -12.97
N LEU A 252 -12.74 -52.61 -13.12
CA LEU A 252 -13.89 -52.18 -13.91
C LEU A 252 -13.71 -52.48 -15.39
N ILE A 253 -12.53 -52.17 -15.96
CA ILE A 253 -12.20 -52.50 -17.35
C ILE A 253 -12.22 -53.99 -17.56
N PHE A 254 -11.64 -54.78 -16.65
CA PHE A 254 -11.66 -56.25 -16.74
C PHE A 254 -13.10 -56.77 -16.62
N GLY A 255 -13.92 -56.24 -15.73
CA GLY A 255 -15.34 -56.61 -15.58
C GLY A 255 -16.15 -56.34 -16.85
N ILE A 256 -15.95 -55.20 -17.48
CA ILE A 256 -16.59 -54.84 -18.77
C ILE A 256 -16.11 -55.79 -19.90
N TRP A 257 -14.81 -56.02 -19.99
CA TRP A 257 -14.24 -56.95 -20.99
C TRP A 257 -14.79 -58.39 -20.77
N PHE A 258 -14.83 -58.87 -19.49
CA PHE A 258 -15.36 -60.16 -19.15
C PHE A 258 -16.86 -60.30 -19.50
N ALA A 259 -17.65 -59.28 -19.17
CA ALA A 259 -19.07 -59.24 -19.53
C ALA A 259 -19.29 -59.25 -21.05
N TYR A 260 -18.45 -58.50 -21.77
CA TYR A 260 -18.45 -58.48 -23.24
C TYR A 260 -18.06 -59.86 -23.81
N SER A 261 -16.95 -60.46 -23.34
CA SER A 261 -16.48 -61.78 -23.79
C SER A 261 -17.46 -62.93 -23.49
N ARG A 262 -18.27 -62.80 -22.43
CA ARG A 262 -19.32 -63.77 -22.04
C ARG A 262 -20.66 -63.50 -22.74
N GLY A 263 -20.75 -62.48 -23.60
CA GLY A 263 -21.95 -62.21 -24.41
C GLY A 263 -23.14 -61.69 -23.57
N TYR A 264 -22.92 -61.16 -22.37
CA TYR A 264 -23.98 -60.60 -21.57
C TYR A 264 -24.69 -59.43 -22.26
N PHE A 265 -23.99 -58.63 -23.07
CA PHE A 265 -24.56 -57.52 -23.82
C PHE A 265 -25.35 -57.96 -25.06
N ASP A 266 -25.08 -59.15 -25.66
CA ASP A 266 -25.86 -59.68 -26.76
C ASP A 266 -27.22 -60.21 -26.32
N ARG A 267 -27.34 -60.70 -25.08
CA ARG A 267 -28.63 -61.10 -24.51
C ARG A 267 -29.57 -59.92 -24.25
N ALA A 268 -29.04 -58.76 -23.89
CA ALA A 268 -29.86 -57.59 -23.70
C ALA A 268 -30.47 -57.06 -24.99
N LYS A 269 -29.77 -57.20 -26.16
CA LYS A 269 -30.32 -56.86 -27.47
C LYS A 269 -31.38 -57.80 -27.97
N LYS A 270 -31.36 -59.10 -27.60
CA LYS A 270 -32.40 -60.08 -28.01
C LYS A 270 -33.72 -59.93 -27.24
N GLY A 271 -33.72 -59.29 -26.09
CA GLY A 271 -34.93 -59.10 -25.27
C GLY A 271 -35.88 -57.99 -25.76
N THR A 272 -35.42 -57.13 -26.67
CA THR A 272 -36.19 -55.93 -27.11
C THR A 272 -36.80 -56.10 -28.49
N SER A 273 -36.61 -57.26 -29.21
CA SER A 273 -37.02 -57.45 -30.61
C SER A 273 -38.28 -58.28 -30.78
N ASN A 274 -39.09 -58.59 -29.78
CA ASN A 274 -40.35 -59.35 -29.94
C ASN A 274 -41.56 -58.65 -29.32
N LYS A 275 -41.95 -57.51 -29.87
CA LYS A 275 -43.33 -57.00 -29.86
C LYS A 275 -43.58 -56.17 -31.09
N LYS A 276 -43.60 -56.80 -32.28
CA LYS A 276 -44.40 -56.31 -33.40
C LYS A 276 -45.85 -56.66 -33.07
N GLY A 277 -46.56 -55.70 -32.54
CA GLY A 277 -48.02 -55.75 -32.47
C GLY A 277 -48.61 -55.63 -33.85
N GLU A 278 -49.29 -56.68 -34.27
CA GLU A 278 -50.11 -56.82 -35.46
C GLU A 278 -51.25 -55.79 -35.35
N PHE A 279 -51.22 -54.74 -36.16
CA PHE A 279 -52.31 -53.79 -36.35
C PHE A 279 -53.33 -54.41 -37.30
N ARG A 280 -54.41 -55.00 -36.79
CA ARG A 280 -55.58 -55.50 -37.53
C ARG A 280 -56.42 -54.32 -37.93
N GLN A 281 -56.41 -54.01 -39.22
CA GLN A 281 -57.29 -53.06 -39.84
C GLN A 281 -58.72 -53.66 -39.89
N THR A 282 -59.62 -53.09 -39.16
CA THR A 282 -61.08 -53.32 -39.36
C THR A 282 -61.63 -52.14 -40.10
N SER A 283 -61.90 -52.37 -41.36
CA SER A 283 -62.79 -51.57 -42.19
C SER A 283 -64.21 -51.88 -41.81
N SER A 284 -65.01 -50.90 -41.48
CA SER A 284 -66.45 -50.99 -41.55
C SER A 284 -67.03 -49.68 -42.04
N PHE A 285 -67.75 -49.87 -43.09
CA PHE A 285 -68.58 -49.01 -43.94
C PHE A 285 -69.80 -48.43 -43.24
N LEU A 286 -70.32 -47.29 -43.82
CA LEU A 286 -71.75 -46.85 -43.88
C LEU A 286 -72.26 -46.10 -42.63
N VAL A 287 -72.89 -44.99 -42.73
CA VAL A 287 -73.80 -44.25 -43.68
C VAL A 287 -73.65 -42.77 -43.42
#